data_519a41d717b49cbd1d3e9a796cf2a566
#
_entry.id   519a41d717b49cbd1d3e9a796cf2a566
#
_cell.length_a   1.000
_cell.length_b   1.000
_cell.length_c   1.000
_cell.angle_alpha   90.00
_cell.angle_beta   90.00
_cell.angle_gamma   90.00
#
_symmetry.space_group_name_H-M   'P 1'
#
loop_
_entity.id
_entity.type
_entity.pdbx_description
1 polymer ?
#
loop_
_entity_poly.entity_id
_entity_poly.type
_entity_poly.pdbx_seq_one_letter_code
_entity_poly.pdbx_strand_id
1 'polypeptide(L)'
;MDILKQLQQRADQFEVVHLRNESTKVSFESNRLKTSQVEETKGIAVRVVKQGRLGFAASSDASATEQLVKNAIESAMYGDQAPITFPAAQSAPSVKTFDPMITDLPIPRLVEIGKEIVDYILQIEPEARVNVSLKRGIQHVALCNQTGNEATYQSSPLSISVQVNKIQGDDVLILFDFTGTTVWENDY
;
A
#
# COMPACT_ATOMS: atom_id res chain seq x y z
N MET A 1 23.23 -15.77 -2.25
CA MET A 1 22.60 -17.05 -2.66
C MET A 1 21.15 -16.74 -3.01
N ASP A 2 20.65 -17.26 -4.12
CA ASP A 2 19.30 -16.96 -4.61
C ASP A 2 18.25 -17.47 -3.60
N ILE A 3 17.33 -16.61 -3.18
CA ILE A 3 16.28 -16.90 -2.19
C ILE A 3 15.41 -18.08 -2.65
N LEU A 4 15.10 -18.18 -3.94
CA LEU A 4 14.28 -19.25 -4.49
C LEU A 4 14.95 -20.62 -4.32
N LYS A 5 16.27 -20.71 -4.54
CA LYS A 5 17.03 -21.94 -4.32
C LYS A 5 17.03 -22.38 -2.87
N GLN A 6 17.11 -21.44 -1.93
CA GLN A 6 17.06 -21.75 -0.49
C GLN A 6 15.68 -22.27 -0.09
N LEU A 7 14.60 -21.64 -0.59
CA LEU A 7 13.23 -22.06 -0.32
C LEU A 7 12.93 -23.42 -0.93
N GLN A 8 13.39 -23.69 -2.15
CA GLN A 8 13.21 -24.95 -2.86
C GLN A 8 13.78 -26.15 -2.11
N GLN A 9 14.85 -25.94 -1.33
CA GLN A 9 15.47 -26.97 -0.51
C GLN A 9 14.80 -27.19 0.85
N ARG A 10 14.03 -26.20 1.35
CA ARG A 10 13.58 -26.16 2.76
C ARG A 10 12.06 -26.17 2.94
N ALA A 11 11.29 -25.78 1.94
CA ALA A 11 9.83 -25.69 1.97
C ALA A 11 9.20 -26.69 1.00
N ASP A 12 7.98 -27.13 1.31
CA ASP A 12 7.19 -27.98 0.42
C ASP A 12 6.54 -27.12 -0.70
N GLN A 13 6.12 -25.92 -0.32
CA GLN A 13 5.65 -24.87 -1.25
C GLN A 13 6.12 -23.51 -0.73
N PHE A 14 6.28 -22.56 -1.63
CA PHE A 14 6.64 -21.19 -1.26
C PHE A 14 6.16 -20.15 -2.28
N GLU A 15 6.03 -18.94 -1.78
CA GLU A 15 5.76 -17.73 -2.56
C GLU A 15 6.62 -16.59 -2.02
N VAL A 16 7.20 -15.82 -2.92
CA VAL A 16 8.00 -14.64 -2.59
C VAL A 16 7.35 -13.42 -3.22
N VAL A 17 7.18 -12.38 -2.42
CA VAL A 17 6.65 -11.09 -2.86
C VAL A 17 7.68 -10.01 -2.63
N HIS A 18 7.99 -9.26 -3.67
CA HIS A 18 8.76 -8.01 -3.60
C HIS A 18 7.79 -6.84 -3.73
N LEU A 19 7.91 -5.89 -2.81
CA LEU A 19 7.15 -4.64 -2.81
C LEU A 19 8.10 -3.46 -2.85
N ARG A 20 7.82 -2.49 -3.73
CA ARG A 20 8.38 -1.15 -3.69
C ARG A 20 7.24 -0.16 -3.83
N ASN A 21 7.18 0.78 -2.91
CA ASN A 21 6.18 1.83 -2.91
C ASN A 21 6.88 3.19 -2.70
N GLU A 22 6.60 4.11 -3.60
CA GLU A 22 6.98 5.52 -3.47
C GLU A 22 5.70 6.33 -3.32
N SER A 23 5.61 7.19 -2.34
CA SER A 23 4.41 7.98 -2.10
C SER A 23 4.74 9.42 -1.71
N THR A 24 3.88 10.32 -2.17
CA THR A 24 3.87 11.73 -1.77
C THR A 24 2.58 12.00 -1.02
N LYS A 25 2.70 12.53 0.18
CA LYS A 25 1.58 12.90 1.04
C LYS A 25 1.60 14.41 1.30
N VAL A 26 0.43 15.04 1.18
CA VAL A 26 0.16 16.41 1.62
C VAL A 26 -0.95 16.35 2.66
N SER A 27 -0.76 17.04 3.80
CA SER A 27 -1.79 17.09 4.83
C SER A 27 -2.07 18.51 5.31
N PHE A 28 -3.34 18.73 5.56
CA PHE A 28 -3.87 19.92 6.23
C PHE A 28 -4.43 19.50 7.58
N GLU A 29 -4.12 20.27 8.60
CA GLU A 29 -4.65 20.11 9.95
C GLU A 29 -5.25 21.44 10.42
N SER A 30 -6.48 21.37 10.92
CA SER A 30 -7.21 22.56 11.40
C SER A 30 -7.11 23.71 10.40
N ASN A 31 -7.50 23.44 9.15
CA ASN A 31 -7.59 24.39 8.03
C ASN A 31 -6.24 24.88 7.45
N ARG A 32 -5.10 24.34 7.90
CA ARG A 32 -3.78 24.82 7.47
C ARG A 32 -2.92 23.70 6.94
N LEU A 33 -2.14 24.02 5.90
CA LEU A 33 -1.10 23.10 5.41
C LEU A 33 -0.15 22.75 6.56
N LYS A 34 0.02 21.46 6.83
CA LYS A 34 0.85 20.96 7.91
C LYS A 34 2.13 20.33 7.40
N THR A 35 2.01 19.38 6.48
CA THR A 35 3.15 18.63 5.97
C THR A 35 3.04 18.37 4.48
N SER A 36 4.19 18.28 3.83
CA SER A 36 4.38 17.66 2.54
C SER A 36 5.60 16.75 2.64
N GLN A 37 5.43 15.47 2.41
CA GLN A 37 6.50 14.48 2.56
C GLN A 37 6.49 13.45 1.45
N VAL A 38 7.69 12.96 1.11
CA VAL A 38 7.89 11.85 0.18
C VAL A 38 8.44 10.68 0.99
N GLU A 39 7.86 9.50 0.77
CA GLU A 39 8.28 8.26 1.44
C GLU A 39 8.56 7.19 0.39
N GLU A 40 9.64 6.45 0.58
CA GLU A 40 9.94 5.22 -0.14
C GLU A 40 9.90 4.06 0.84
N THR A 41 9.13 3.03 0.51
CA THR A 41 9.09 1.77 1.26
C THR A 41 9.38 0.62 0.32
N LYS A 42 10.28 -0.27 0.72
CA LYS A 42 10.57 -1.50 0.00
C LYS A 42 10.62 -2.66 0.97
N GLY A 43 10.28 -3.83 0.49
CA GLY A 43 10.30 -5.03 1.30
C GLY A 43 10.22 -6.30 0.47
N ILE A 44 10.56 -7.38 1.13
CA ILE A 44 10.44 -8.73 0.64
C ILE A 44 9.67 -9.55 1.67
N ALA A 45 8.69 -10.32 1.23
CA ALA A 45 7.94 -11.22 2.07
C ALA A 45 8.02 -12.64 1.51
N VAL A 46 8.06 -13.61 2.40
CA VAL A 46 8.07 -15.03 2.06
C VAL A 46 6.93 -15.70 2.79
N ARG A 47 6.15 -16.46 2.05
CA ARG A 47 5.13 -17.37 2.56
C ARG A 47 5.51 -18.78 2.17
N VAL A 48 5.50 -19.69 3.14
CA VAL A 48 5.90 -21.09 2.93
C VAL A 48 4.81 -22.04 3.46
N VAL A 49 4.71 -23.20 2.84
CA VAL A 49 4.04 -24.35 3.43
C VAL A 49 5.13 -25.38 3.76
N LYS A 50 5.16 -25.83 5.01
CA LYS A 50 6.06 -26.87 5.50
C LYS A 50 5.28 -27.88 6.32
N GLN A 51 5.28 -29.15 5.90
CA GLN A 51 4.51 -30.22 6.55
C GLN A 51 3.02 -29.86 6.74
N GLY A 52 2.43 -29.23 5.72
CA GLY A 52 1.04 -28.80 5.74
C GLY A 52 0.75 -27.55 6.59
N ARG A 53 1.76 -26.90 7.18
CA ARG A 53 1.62 -25.71 8.00
C ARG A 53 2.12 -24.48 7.28
N LEU A 54 1.40 -23.36 7.47
CA LEU A 54 1.73 -22.08 6.88
C LEU A 54 2.74 -21.32 7.73
N GLY A 55 3.80 -20.84 7.11
CA GLY A 55 4.77 -19.92 7.70
C GLY A 55 4.91 -18.64 6.91
N PHE A 56 5.29 -17.56 7.58
CA PHE A 56 5.44 -16.24 6.99
C PHE A 56 6.61 -15.50 7.64
N ALA A 57 7.35 -14.76 6.82
CA ALA A 57 8.32 -13.77 7.27
C ALA A 57 8.42 -12.62 6.26
N ALA A 58 8.74 -11.42 6.74
CA ALA A 58 8.98 -10.26 5.90
C ALA A 58 10.18 -9.46 6.42
N SER A 59 10.83 -8.73 5.51
CA SER A 59 11.96 -7.84 5.80
C SER A 59 11.97 -6.64 4.87
N SER A 60 12.38 -5.49 5.39
CA SER A 60 12.73 -4.33 4.56
C SER A 60 14.18 -4.40 4.03
N ASP A 61 14.99 -5.29 4.55
CA ASP A 61 16.33 -5.59 4.08
C ASP A 61 16.32 -6.76 3.09
N ALA A 62 16.39 -6.45 1.81
CA ALA A 62 16.44 -7.46 0.75
C ALA A 62 17.76 -8.26 0.71
N SER A 63 18.79 -7.85 1.45
CA SER A 63 20.05 -8.61 1.55
C SER A 63 20.01 -9.74 2.57
N ALA A 64 19.12 -9.67 3.57
CA ALA A 64 18.98 -10.63 4.66
C ALA A 64 18.18 -11.89 4.26
N THR A 65 18.39 -12.41 3.03
CA THR A 65 17.59 -13.50 2.44
C THR A 65 17.68 -14.80 3.24
N GLU A 66 18.84 -15.16 3.78
CA GLU A 66 19.02 -16.38 4.56
C GLU A 66 18.21 -16.34 5.87
N GLN A 67 18.28 -15.21 6.59
CA GLN A 67 17.53 -15.04 7.82
C GLN A 67 16.03 -15.00 7.55
N LEU A 68 15.61 -14.36 6.46
CA LEU A 68 14.22 -14.31 6.05
C LEU A 68 13.65 -15.71 5.78
N VAL A 69 14.37 -16.54 5.02
CA VAL A 69 13.97 -17.92 4.74
C VAL A 69 13.91 -18.72 6.03
N LYS A 70 14.92 -18.61 6.90
CA LYS A 70 14.95 -19.28 8.20
C LYS A 70 13.72 -18.92 9.03
N ASN A 71 13.42 -17.63 9.16
CA ASN A 71 12.29 -17.14 9.93
C ASN A 71 10.95 -17.67 9.38
N ALA A 72 10.77 -17.69 8.04
CA ALA A 72 9.57 -18.24 7.42
C ALA A 72 9.37 -19.73 7.72
N ILE A 73 10.44 -20.51 7.63
CA ILE A 73 10.41 -21.96 7.94
C ILE A 73 10.14 -22.20 9.43
N GLU A 74 10.79 -21.46 10.33
CA GLU A 74 10.54 -21.55 11.77
C GLU A 74 9.12 -21.14 12.13
N SER A 75 8.60 -20.10 11.51
CA SER A 75 7.20 -19.66 11.66
C SER A 75 6.21 -20.77 11.31
N ALA A 76 6.49 -21.55 10.26
CA ALA A 76 5.64 -22.67 9.86
C ALA A 76 5.53 -23.78 10.93
N MET A 77 6.54 -23.94 11.79
CA MET A 77 6.50 -24.97 12.87
C MET A 77 5.36 -24.70 13.87
N TYR A 78 4.98 -23.45 14.02
CA TYR A 78 3.92 -22.99 14.94
C TYR A 78 2.67 -22.50 14.21
N GLY A 79 2.70 -22.50 12.86
CA GLY A 79 1.61 -22.03 12.02
C GLY A 79 0.42 -23.00 11.99
N ASP A 80 -0.71 -22.47 11.54
CA ASP A 80 -1.91 -23.26 11.35
C ASP A 80 -1.77 -24.27 10.21
N GLN A 81 -2.52 -25.36 10.28
CA GLN A 81 -2.71 -26.27 9.16
C GLN A 81 -3.40 -25.51 8.03
N ALA A 82 -2.77 -25.47 6.87
CA ALA A 82 -3.27 -24.75 5.71
C ALA A 82 -3.32 -25.68 4.49
N PRO A 83 -4.51 -26.20 4.14
CA PRO A 83 -4.70 -27.02 2.95
C PRO A 83 -4.74 -26.12 1.70
N ILE A 84 -3.66 -25.37 1.47
CA ILE A 84 -3.50 -24.46 0.31
C ILE A 84 -2.47 -25.02 -0.65
N THR A 85 -2.69 -24.77 -1.94
CA THR A 85 -1.71 -25.01 -2.99
C THR A 85 -1.50 -23.70 -3.75
N PHE A 86 -0.25 -23.27 -3.86
CA PHE A 86 0.05 -22.08 -4.65
C PHE A 86 -0.18 -22.39 -6.13
N PRO A 87 -0.81 -21.43 -6.87
CA PRO A 87 -1.23 -21.70 -8.23
C PRO A 87 -0.04 -21.93 -9.17
N ALA A 88 -0.25 -22.78 -10.16
CA ALA A 88 0.65 -22.87 -11.30
C ALA A 88 0.62 -21.58 -12.13
N ALA A 89 1.63 -21.38 -12.97
CA ALA A 89 1.70 -20.24 -13.87
C ALA A 89 0.41 -20.12 -14.70
N GLN A 90 -0.25 -18.99 -14.61
CA GLN A 90 -1.47 -18.68 -15.33
C GLN A 90 -1.36 -17.28 -15.94
N SER A 91 -2.00 -17.08 -17.08
CA SER A 91 -2.16 -15.74 -17.65
C SER A 91 -3.14 -14.95 -16.78
N ALA A 92 -2.66 -13.89 -16.17
CA ALA A 92 -3.53 -12.94 -15.47
C ALA A 92 -4.20 -12.00 -16.46
N PRO A 93 -5.47 -11.61 -16.25
CA PRO A 93 -6.11 -10.58 -17.05
C PRO A 93 -5.37 -9.25 -16.89
N SER A 94 -5.28 -8.50 -17.99
CA SER A 94 -4.73 -7.14 -17.93
C SER A 94 -5.76 -6.22 -17.28
N VAL A 95 -5.38 -5.57 -16.18
CA VAL A 95 -6.19 -4.57 -15.48
C VAL A 95 -5.45 -3.23 -15.50
N LYS A 96 -6.16 -2.16 -15.86
CA LYS A 96 -5.58 -0.82 -15.83
C LYS A 96 -5.50 -0.35 -14.36
N THR A 97 -4.31 -0.44 -13.78
CA THR A 97 -4.02 -0.05 -12.40
C THR A 97 -3.01 1.09 -12.31
N PHE A 98 -2.48 1.53 -13.46
CA PHE A 98 -1.45 2.56 -13.52
C PHE A 98 -1.84 3.67 -14.49
N ASP A 99 -1.69 4.91 -14.02
CA ASP A 99 -1.90 6.13 -14.79
C ASP A 99 -0.77 7.14 -14.51
N PRO A 100 0.01 7.52 -15.54
CA PRO A 100 1.07 8.53 -15.39
C PRO A 100 0.56 9.87 -14.88
N MET A 101 -0.69 10.26 -15.19
CA MET A 101 -1.25 11.52 -14.74
C MET A 101 -1.29 11.63 -13.20
N ILE A 102 -1.46 10.51 -12.50
CA ILE A 102 -1.42 10.48 -11.04
C ILE A 102 0.02 10.58 -10.54
N THR A 103 0.96 9.82 -11.11
CA THR A 103 2.34 9.80 -10.64
C THR A 103 3.06 11.11 -10.92
N ASP A 104 2.68 11.82 -11.97
CA ASP A 104 3.28 13.08 -12.40
C ASP A 104 2.63 14.32 -11.77
N LEU A 105 1.55 14.15 -10.99
CA LEU A 105 0.92 15.24 -10.24
C LEU A 105 1.94 15.96 -9.35
N PRO A 106 2.25 17.24 -9.57
CA PRO A 106 3.26 17.93 -8.78
C PRO A 106 2.73 18.24 -7.38
N ILE A 107 3.63 18.31 -6.39
CA ILE A 107 3.28 18.63 -5.00
C ILE A 107 2.46 19.94 -4.90
N PRO A 108 2.80 21.04 -5.60
CA PRO A 108 1.98 22.24 -5.58
C PRO A 108 0.50 21.98 -5.96
N ARG A 109 0.23 21.10 -6.94
CA ARG A 109 -1.14 20.78 -7.33
C ARG A 109 -1.90 20.02 -6.23
N LEU A 110 -1.22 19.08 -5.52
CA LEU A 110 -1.82 18.44 -4.35
C LEU A 110 -2.14 19.44 -3.24
N VAL A 111 -1.27 20.43 -3.04
CA VAL A 111 -1.52 21.53 -2.06
C VAL A 111 -2.70 22.39 -2.49
N GLU A 112 -2.80 22.73 -3.77
CA GLU A 112 -3.95 23.50 -4.31
C GLU A 112 -5.26 22.75 -4.10
N ILE A 113 -5.33 21.46 -4.48
CA ILE A 113 -6.52 20.61 -4.28
C ILE A 113 -6.90 20.57 -2.79
N GLY A 114 -5.95 20.34 -1.91
CA GLY A 114 -6.21 20.31 -0.47
C GLY A 114 -6.73 21.64 0.07
N LYS A 115 -6.23 22.76 -0.44
CA LYS A 115 -6.70 24.09 -0.10
C LYS A 115 -8.11 24.35 -0.64
N GLU A 116 -8.38 23.99 -1.90
CA GLU A 116 -9.71 24.08 -2.50
C GLU A 116 -10.77 23.35 -1.66
N ILE A 117 -10.45 22.14 -1.17
CA ILE A 117 -11.33 21.35 -0.28
C ILE A 117 -11.57 22.09 1.04
N VAL A 118 -10.52 22.59 1.68
CA VAL A 118 -10.64 23.34 2.94
C VAL A 118 -11.50 24.59 2.73
N ASP A 119 -11.20 25.38 1.71
CA ASP A 119 -11.89 26.64 1.42
C ASP A 119 -13.38 26.38 1.10
N TYR A 120 -13.69 25.31 0.35
CA TYR A 120 -15.07 24.93 0.05
C TYR A 120 -15.87 24.59 1.31
N ILE A 121 -15.29 23.80 2.22
CA ILE A 121 -15.97 23.43 3.46
C ILE A 121 -16.19 24.64 4.36
N LEU A 122 -15.19 25.54 4.44
CA LEU A 122 -15.30 26.76 5.26
C LEU A 122 -16.29 27.79 4.70
N GLN A 123 -16.63 27.74 3.41
CA GLN A 123 -17.74 28.54 2.85
C GLN A 123 -19.11 28.08 3.36
N ILE A 124 -19.26 26.76 3.64
CA ILE A 124 -20.50 26.15 4.15
C ILE A 124 -20.56 26.28 5.68
N GLU A 125 -19.45 25.99 6.35
CA GLU A 125 -19.34 25.99 7.81
C GLU A 125 -18.04 26.70 8.24
N PRO A 126 -18.09 28.02 8.49
CA PRO A 126 -16.90 28.84 8.80
C PRO A 126 -16.18 28.45 10.10
N GLU A 127 -16.89 27.80 11.04
CA GLU A 127 -16.34 27.39 12.34
C GLU A 127 -15.75 25.97 12.30
N ALA A 128 -15.83 25.27 11.18
CA ALA A 128 -15.32 23.94 11.03
C ALA A 128 -13.78 23.88 11.15
N ARG A 129 -13.29 22.82 11.77
CA ARG A 129 -11.88 22.43 11.71
C ARG A 129 -11.73 21.28 10.75
N VAL A 130 -11.13 21.56 9.61
CA VAL A 130 -11.00 20.64 8.48
C VAL A 130 -9.58 20.05 8.49
N ASN A 131 -9.49 18.73 8.45
CA ASN A 131 -8.27 18.01 8.19
C ASN A 131 -8.41 17.32 6.83
N VAL A 132 -7.42 17.52 5.96
CA VAL A 132 -7.38 16.88 4.63
C VAL A 132 -6.06 16.14 4.48
N SER A 133 -6.11 14.94 3.96
CA SER A 133 -4.91 14.20 3.58
C SER A 133 -5.04 13.74 2.13
N LEU A 134 -4.11 14.17 1.30
CA LEU A 134 -3.95 13.71 -0.08
C LEU A 134 -2.70 12.85 -0.16
N LYS A 135 -2.82 11.67 -0.75
CA LYS A 135 -1.68 10.79 -0.97
C LYS A 135 -1.73 10.24 -2.39
N ARG A 136 -0.65 10.45 -3.14
CA ARG A 136 -0.41 9.76 -4.41
C ARG A 136 0.81 8.89 -4.31
N GLY A 137 0.91 7.89 -5.16
CA GLY A 137 2.09 7.03 -5.15
C GLY A 137 2.25 6.23 -6.43
N ILE A 138 3.33 5.47 -6.42
CA ILE A 138 3.57 4.39 -7.37
C ILE A 138 3.95 3.15 -6.59
N GLN A 139 3.27 2.06 -6.87
CA GLN A 139 3.51 0.78 -6.24
C GLN A 139 3.92 -0.24 -7.29
N HIS A 140 5.01 -0.95 -7.02
CA HIS A 140 5.48 -2.08 -7.80
C HIS A 140 5.40 -3.33 -6.94
N VAL A 141 4.75 -4.35 -7.45
CA VAL A 141 4.68 -5.67 -6.82
C VAL A 141 5.19 -6.71 -7.81
N ALA A 142 6.08 -7.57 -7.35
CA ALA A 142 6.50 -8.76 -8.07
C ALA A 142 6.31 -9.97 -7.15
N LEU A 143 5.63 -10.98 -7.67
CA LEU A 143 5.37 -12.24 -6.98
C LEU A 143 5.94 -13.38 -7.80
N CYS A 144 6.57 -14.33 -7.15
CA CYS A 144 6.98 -15.60 -7.76
C CYS A 144 6.80 -16.75 -6.78
N ASN A 145 6.61 -17.96 -7.30
CA ASN A 145 6.47 -19.17 -6.50
C ASN A 145 7.24 -20.37 -7.10
N GLN A 146 7.23 -21.52 -6.43
CA GLN A 146 7.95 -22.72 -6.84
C GLN A 146 7.47 -23.34 -8.15
N THR A 147 6.27 -23.02 -8.63
CA THR A 147 5.74 -23.57 -9.90
C THR A 147 6.17 -22.77 -11.12
N GLY A 148 6.98 -21.72 -10.93
CA GLY A 148 7.36 -20.78 -11.99
C GLY A 148 6.26 -19.77 -12.31
N ASN A 149 5.25 -19.63 -11.45
CA ASN A 149 4.30 -18.54 -11.58
C ASN A 149 4.99 -17.23 -11.21
N GLU A 150 5.05 -16.31 -12.15
CA GLU A 150 5.57 -14.96 -11.97
C GLU A 150 4.46 -13.97 -12.33
N ALA A 151 4.18 -13.06 -11.42
CA ALA A 151 3.23 -11.98 -11.65
C ALA A 151 3.86 -10.66 -11.21
N THR A 152 3.79 -9.67 -12.07
CA THR A 152 4.20 -8.30 -11.74
C THR A 152 3.07 -7.35 -12.07
N TYR A 153 2.85 -6.38 -11.21
CA TYR A 153 1.96 -5.28 -11.53
C TYR A 153 2.49 -3.97 -10.96
N GLN A 154 2.04 -2.90 -11.57
CA GLN A 154 2.31 -1.54 -11.16
C GLN A 154 0.96 -0.84 -10.94
N SER A 155 0.86 -0.04 -9.90
CA SER A 155 -0.33 0.77 -9.65
C SER A 155 0.05 2.19 -9.25
N SER A 156 -0.85 3.13 -9.54
CA SER A 156 -0.72 4.54 -9.18
C SER A 156 -1.87 4.97 -8.26
N PRO A 157 -1.84 4.60 -6.96
CA PRO A 157 -2.90 5.00 -6.05
C PRO A 157 -2.88 6.52 -5.80
N LEU A 158 -4.06 7.13 -5.91
CA LEU A 158 -4.37 8.46 -5.43
C LEU A 158 -5.49 8.33 -4.41
N SER A 159 -5.36 8.94 -3.26
CA SER A 159 -6.40 8.95 -2.22
C SER A 159 -6.52 10.32 -1.60
N ILE A 160 -7.76 10.68 -1.27
CA ILE A 160 -8.12 11.89 -0.55
C ILE A 160 -8.99 11.47 0.62
N SER A 161 -8.64 11.92 1.81
CA SER A 161 -9.46 11.78 3.01
C SER A 161 -9.71 13.14 3.63
N VAL A 162 -10.93 13.35 4.09
CA VAL A 162 -11.38 14.59 4.70
C VAL A 162 -12.04 14.26 6.03
N GLN A 163 -11.66 15.00 7.06
CA GLN A 163 -12.34 14.98 8.35
C GLN A 163 -12.73 16.39 8.72
N VAL A 164 -13.99 16.58 9.07
CA VAL A 164 -14.56 17.86 9.50
C VAL A 164 -14.98 17.71 10.96
N ASN A 165 -14.46 18.60 11.83
CA ASN A 165 -14.84 18.67 13.23
C ASN A 165 -15.55 19.99 13.49
N LYS A 166 -16.74 19.96 14.10
CA LYS A 166 -17.45 21.14 14.59
C LYS A 166 -17.70 20.96 16.10
N ILE A 167 -17.35 21.98 16.87
CA ILE A 167 -17.53 22.01 18.32
C ILE A 167 -18.52 23.14 18.61
N GLN A 168 -19.61 22.81 19.30
CA GLN A 168 -20.62 23.79 19.70
C GLN A 168 -20.99 23.54 21.17
N GLY A 169 -20.44 24.36 22.08
CA GLY A 169 -20.55 24.10 23.52
C GLY A 169 -19.90 22.76 23.90
N ASP A 170 -20.68 21.86 24.49
CA ASP A 170 -20.22 20.53 24.88
C ASP A 170 -20.41 19.49 23.76
N ASP A 171 -21.03 19.85 22.64
CA ASP A 171 -21.29 18.95 21.52
C ASP A 171 -20.12 18.97 20.53
N VAL A 172 -19.74 17.78 20.06
CA VAL A 172 -18.70 17.56 19.05
C VAL A 172 -19.28 16.74 17.91
N LEU A 173 -19.31 17.34 16.70
CA LEU A 173 -19.63 16.63 15.47
C LEU A 173 -18.35 16.32 14.73
N ILE A 174 -18.16 15.04 14.35
CA ILE A 174 -17.07 14.57 13.51
C ILE A 174 -17.66 13.90 12.28
N LEU A 175 -17.34 14.44 11.11
CA LEU A 175 -17.67 13.84 9.81
C LEU A 175 -16.38 13.37 9.15
N PHE A 176 -16.46 12.27 8.43
CA PHE A 176 -15.33 11.71 7.69
C PHE A 176 -15.80 11.25 6.32
N ASP A 177 -14.99 11.54 5.29
CA ASP A 177 -15.17 11.02 3.93
C ASP A 177 -13.83 10.63 3.33
N PHE A 178 -13.88 9.68 2.39
CA PHE A 178 -12.71 9.13 1.73
C PHE A 178 -13.03 8.76 0.28
N THR A 179 -12.11 9.09 -0.61
CA THR A 179 -12.12 8.60 -1.99
C THR A 179 -10.74 8.12 -2.42
N GLY A 180 -10.70 7.18 -3.36
CA GLY A 180 -9.43 6.67 -3.91
C GLY A 180 -9.60 6.08 -5.29
N THR A 181 -8.58 6.25 -6.12
CA THR A 181 -8.51 5.74 -7.49
C THR A 181 -7.09 5.33 -7.85
N THR A 182 -6.93 4.57 -8.92
CA THR A 182 -5.64 4.27 -9.56
C THR A 182 -5.56 4.81 -10.98
N VAL A 183 -6.65 5.41 -11.47
CA VAL A 183 -6.76 6.00 -12.80
C VAL A 183 -7.34 7.39 -12.64
N TRP A 184 -6.73 8.39 -13.28
CA TRP A 184 -7.26 9.76 -13.28
C TRP A 184 -8.53 9.83 -14.12
N GLU A 185 -9.60 10.30 -13.53
CA GLU A 185 -10.86 10.61 -14.19
C GLU A 185 -11.06 12.13 -14.14
N ASN A 186 -11.40 12.75 -15.28
CA ASN A 186 -11.49 14.21 -15.39
C ASN A 186 -12.69 14.83 -14.65
N ASP A 187 -13.49 14.03 -13.97
CA ASP A 187 -14.73 14.44 -13.29
C ASP A 187 -14.57 14.67 -11.79
N TYR A 188 -13.33 14.87 -11.29
CA TYR A 188 -13.03 15.23 -9.91
C TYR A 188 -12.62 16.69 -9.76
#